data_bb75fc389b03836da112d523150ec72b
#
_entry.id   bb75fc389b03836da112d523150ec72b
#
_cell.length_a   1.000
_cell.length_b   1.000
_cell.length_c   1.000
_cell.angle_alpha   90.00
_cell.angle_beta   90.00
_cell.angle_gamma   90.00
#
_symmetry.space_group_name_H-M   'P 1'
#
loop_
_entity.id
_entity.type
_entity.pdbx_description
1 polymer ?
#
loop_
_entity_poly.entity_id
_entity_poly.type
_entity_poly.pdbx_seq_one_letter_code
_entity_poly.pdbx_strand_id
1 'polypeptide(L)'
;MILIEDSITNDLYQNCAKELDEKLYEHCWKSSSLNWLSDVKKGVDGSCIITPVSDTIKHLLEQELKSSLPKHRELEFNYYIWQHHAGISWHNDIAHDRAFGATLYLNDQWHPDNGGWFIWEDDNGYHTILPKKKFLIISDNYQHHCVTPVAMGFRCTIQIWGLL
;
A
#
# COMPACT_ATOMS: atom_id res chain seq x y z
N MET A 1 4.74 4.90 13.52
CA MET A 1 3.87 5.12 12.35
C MET A 1 3.79 6.60 12.03
N ILE A 2 3.98 7.01 10.76
CA ILE A 2 3.82 8.38 10.29
C ILE A 2 2.63 8.42 9.34
N LEU A 3 1.73 9.38 9.53
CA LEU A 3 0.51 9.55 8.73
C LEU A 3 0.54 10.92 8.05
N ILE A 4 0.37 10.97 6.73
CA ILE A 4 0.41 12.19 5.94
C ILE A 4 -0.85 12.27 5.09
N GLU A 5 -1.66 13.30 5.31
CA GLU A 5 -2.81 13.63 4.47
C GLU A 5 -2.36 14.45 3.25
N ASP A 6 -3.08 14.32 2.15
CA ASP A 6 -2.78 15.04 0.91
C ASP A 6 -1.30 14.94 0.48
N SER A 7 -0.74 13.73 0.61
CA SER A 7 0.69 13.46 0.41
C SER A 7 1.19 13.66 -1.01
N ILE A 8 0.28 13.66 -2.00
CA ILE A 8 0.54 13.94 -3.42
C ILE A 8 -0.47 14.93 -3.99
N THR A 9 -0.12 15.58 -5.08
CA THR A 9 -1.01 16.49 -5.81
C THR A 9 -2.22 15.76 -6.39
N ASN A 10 -3.29 16.52 -6.69
CA ASN A 10 -4.46 15.93 -7.36
C ASN A 10 -4.12 15.43 -8.77
N ASP A 11 -3.24 16.11 -9.48
CA ASP A 11 -2.83 15.72 -10.84
C ASP A 11 -2.09 14.38 -10.82
N LEU A 12 -1.15 14.19 -9.88
CA LEU A 12 -0.46 12.91 -9.74
C LEU A 12 -1.42 11.81 -9.29
N TYR A 13 -2.33 12.10 -8.36
CA TYR A 13 -3.38 11.16 -7.97
C TYR A 13 -4.21 10.70 -9.18
N GLN A 14 -4.67 11.62 -10.02
CA GLN A 14 -5.44 11.28 -11.24
C GLN A 14 -4.63 10.44 -12.22
N ASN A 15 -3.34 10.75 -12.38
CA ASN A 15 -2.45 9.95 -13.23
C ASN A 15 -2.28 8.52 -12.69
N CYS A 16 -2.11 8.35 -11.38
CA CYS A 16 -2.04 7.03 -10.75
C CYS A 16 -3.36 6.25 -10.93
N ALA A 17 -4.51 6.90 -10.70
CA ALA A 17 -5.82 6.27 -10.85
C ALA A 17 -6.09 5.86 -12.30
N LYS A 18 -5.76 6.72 -13.27
CA LYS A 18 -5.89 6.42 -14.70
C LYS A 18 -5.01 5.24 -15.11
N GLU A 19 -3.75 5.23 -14.73
CA GLU A 19 -2.85 4.09 -15.04
C GLU A 19 -3.38 2.79 -14.41
N LEU A 20 -3.90 2.86 -13.19
CA LEU A 20 -4.52 1.71 -12.54
C LEU A 20 -5.71 1.18 -13.35
N ASP A 21 -6.62 2.06 -13.78
CA ASP A 21 -7.79 1.69 -14.57
C ASP A 21 -7.40 1.10 -15.95
N GLU A 22 -6.39 1.68 -16.61
CA GLU A 22 -5.86 1.16 -17.88
C GLU A 22 -5.30 -0.26 -17.70
N LYS A 23 -4.50 -0.48 -16.64
CA LYS A 23 -3.98 -1.82 -16.31
C LYS A 23 -5.09 -2.81 -16.00
N LEU A 24 -6.12 -2.40 -15.25
CA LEU A 24 -7.30 -3.22 -14.97
C LEU A 24 -8.04 -3.62 -16.25
N TYR A 25 -8.26 -2.68 -17.15
CA TYR A 25 -8.97 -2.91 -18.40
C TYR A 25 -8.21 -3.85 -19.35
N GLU A 26 -6.90 -3.68 -19.45
CA GLU A 26 -6.04 -4.47 -20.33
C GLU A 26 -5.72 -5.87 -19.79
N HIS A 27 -6.19 -6.22 -18.60
CA HIS A 27 -5.81 -7.46 -17.90
C HIS A 27 -4.29 -7.67 -17.80
N CYS A 28 -3.53 -6.57 -17.78
CA CYS A 28 -2.07 -6.59 -17.66
C CYS A 28 -1.58 -7.01 -16.26
N TRP A 29 -2.44 -7.65 -15.50
CA TRP A 29 -2.16 -8.13 -14.17
C TRP A 29 -1.26 -9.35 -14.23
N LYS A 30 -0.01 -9.15 -13.96
CA LYS A 30 0.83 -10.26 -13.56
C LYS A 30 0.58 -10.46 -12.07
N SER A 31 0.00 -11.59 -11.70
CA SER A 31 0.09 -12.05 -10.31
C SER A 31 1.58 -12.23 -10.03
N SER A 32 2.24 -11.22 -9.54
CA SER A 32 3.57 -11.39 -9.04
C SER A 32 3.44 -12.24 -7.79
N SER A 33 4.08 -13.39 -7.78
CA SER A 33 4.35 -14.06 -6.52
C SER A 33 5.24 -13.11 -5.74
N LEU A 34 4.65 -12.36 -4.81
CA LEU A 34 5.44 -11.69 -3.80
C LEU A 34 6.30 -12.74 -3.11
N ASN A 35 7.58 -12.48 -3.00
CA ASN A 35 8.46 -13.19 -2.09
C ASN A 35 8.16 -12.73 -0.66
N TRP A 36 6.93 -12.96 -0.23
CA TRP A 36 6.57 -12.74 1.15
C TRP A 36 7.25 -13.79 2.00
N LEU A 37 7.75 -13.37 3.15
CA LEU A 37 8.21 -14.31 4.16
C LEU A 37 7.12 -15.36 4.39
N SER A 38 7.52 -16.60 4.58
CA SER A 38 6.59 -17.74 4.66
C SER A 38 5.46 -17.54 5.68
N ASP A 39 5.74 -16.83 6.77
CA ASP A 39 4.77 -16.56 7.82
C ASP A 39 3.76 -15.49 7.44
N VAL A 40 4.21 -14.43 6.74
CA VAL A 40 3.33 -13.40 6.18
C VAL A 40 2.42 -14.01 5.11
N LYS A 41 2.97 -14.86 4.24
CA LYS A 41 2.17 -15.54 3.19
C LYS A 41 1.06 -16.42 3.75
N LYS A 42 1.25 -17.05 4.90
CA LYS A 42 0.22 -17.83 5.58
C LYS A 42 -0.91 -16.98 6.16
N GLY A 43 -0.64 -15.71 6.43
CA GLY A 43 -1.61 -14.77 6.97
C GLY A 43 -2.40 -13.99 5.91
N VAL A 44 -2.13 -14.21 4.61
CA VAL A 44 -2.88 -13.56 3.52
C VAL A 44 -4.12 -14.38 3.19
N ASP A 45 -5.28 -13.79 3.41
CA ASP A 45 -6.56 -14.35 2.98
C ASP A 45 -7.00 -13.67 1.68
N GLY A 46 -7.70 -14.42 0.83
CA GLY A 46 -8.24 -13.92 -0.43
C GLY A 46 -7.17 -13.65 -1.49
N SER A 47 -7.46 -12.70 -2.38
CA SER A 47 -6.61 -12.37 -3.53
C SER A 47 -6.17 -10.91 -3.50
N CYS A 48 -4.86 -10.71 -3.58
CA CYS A 48 -4.26 -9.41 -3.81
C CYS A 48 -3.55 -9.42 -5.17
N ILE A 49 -3.97 -8.54 -6.07
CA ILE A 49 -3.33 -8.37 -7.38
C ILE A 49 -2.24 -7.33 -7.24
N ILE A 50 -1.06 -7.62 -7.78
CA ILE A 50 0.09 -6.74 -7.69
C ILE A 50 0.64 -6.52 -9.09
N THR A 51 0.85 -5.25 -9.43
CA THR A 51 1.44 -4.85 -10.70
C THR A 51 2.38 -3.66 -10.51
N PRO A 52 3.54 -3.63 -11.18
CA PRO A 52 4.45 -2.50 -11.05
C PRO A 52 3.82 -1.21 -11.55
N VAL A 53 4.15 -0.11 -10.89
CA VAL A 53 3.90 1.24 -11.37
C VAL A 53 4.80 1.51 -12.58
N SER A 54 4.32 2.28 -13.59
CA SER A 54 5.16 2.66 -14.73
C SER A 54 6.32 3.56 -14.32
N ASP A 55 7.39 3.57 -15.09
CA ASP A 55 8.56 4.43 -14.82
C ASP A 55 8.19 5.92 -14.76
N THR A 56 7.22 6.35 -15.57
CA THR A 56 6.73 7.73 -15.56
C THR A 56 6.09 8.10 -14.23
N ILE A 57 5.15 7.27 -13.76
CA ILE A 57 4.48 7.50 -12.46
C ILE A 57 5.45 7.33 -11.30
N LYS A 58 6.32 6.32 -11.38
CA LYS A 58 7.40 6.13 -10.38
C LYS A 58 8.21 7.41 -10.19
N HIS A 59 8.71 8.01 -11.29
CA HIS A 59 9.51 9.23 -11.23
C HIS A 59 8.75 10.40 -10.59
N LEU A 60 7.47 10.60 -10.94
CA LEU A 60 6.64 11.64 -10.35
C LEU A 60 6.40 11.42 -8.85
N LEU A 61 6.14 10.18 -8.43
CA LEU A 61 6.00 9.82 -7.02
C LEU A 61 7.29 10.07 -6.24
N GLU A 62 8.44 9.69 -6.80
CA GLU A 62 9.74 9.95 -6.19
C GLU A 62 9.98 11.45 -5.97
N GLN A 63 9.61 12.28 -6.94
CA GLN A 63 9.75 13.74 -6.83
C GLN A 63 8.85 14.33 -5.74
N GLU A 64 7.55 14.00 -5.74
CA GLU A 64 6.60 14.57 -4.79
C GLU A 64 6.80 14.05 -3.37
N LEU A 65 7.13 12.77 -3.20
CA LEU A 65 7.29 12.13 -1.88
C LEU A 65 8.70 12.28 -1.28
N LYS A 66 9.67 12.82 -2.02
CA LYS A 66 11.08 12.91 -1.61
C LYS A 66 11.30 13.46 -0.20
N SER A 67 10.56 14.48 0.18
CA SER A 67 10.70 15.12 1.51
C SER A 67 9.95 14.39 2.62
N SER A 68 9.03 13.52 2.26
CA SER A 68 8.15 12.79 3.20
C SER A 68 8.70 11.41 3.56
N LEU A 69 9.44 10.79 2.66
CA LEU A 69 9.95 9.44 2.86
C LEU A 69 11.25 9.42 3.67
N PRO A 70 11.45 8.40 4.54
CA PRO A 70 12.70 8.20 5.26
C PRO A 70 13.90 7.98 4.31
N LYS A 71 15.12 8.04 4.86
CA LYS A 71 16.33 7.78 4.09
C LYS A 71 16.33 6.39 3.48
N HIS A 72 16.66 6.30 2.21
CA HIS A 72 16.71 5.06 1.42
C HIS A 72 17.76 5.20 0.31
N ARG A 73 18.16 4.08 -0.27
CA ARG A 73 19.00 4.03 -1.47
C ARG A 73 18.15 4.00 -2.75
N GLU A 74 17.09 3.22 -2.73
CA GLU A 74 16.20 2.97 -3.87
C GLU A 74 14.75 2.82 -3.40
N LEU A 75 13.79 3.09 -4.29
CA LEU A 75 12.36 2.91 -4.05
C LEU A 75 11.76 1.91 -5.05
N GLU A 76 10.95 1.01 -4.52
CA GLU A 76 10.06 0.16 -5.32
C GLU A 76 8.62 0.61 -5.14
N PHE A 77 7.87 0.66 -6.24
CA PHE A 77 6.46 1.04 -6.26
C PHE A 77 5.64 -0.01 -6.98
N ASN A 78 4.62 -0.53 -6.31
CA ASN A 78 3.68 -1.47 -6.90
C ASN A 78 2.25 -1.10 -6.55
N TYR A 79 1.33 -1.20 -7.51
CA TYR A 79 -0.10 -1.20 -7.21
C TYR A 79 -0.46 -2.49 -6.50
N TYR A 80 -1.21 -2.38 -5.40
CA TYR A 80 -1.80 -3.48 -4.66
C TYR A 80 -3.31 -3.33 -4.67
N ILE A 81 -4.01 -4.32 -5.22
CA ILE A 81 -5.47 -4.33 -5.27
C ILE A 81 -5.96 -5.54 -4.49
N TRP A 82 -6.47 -5.25 -3.31
CA TRP A 82 -7.06 -6.22 -2.42
C TRP A 82 -8.51 -6.41 -2.83
N GLN A 83 -8.85 -7.64 -3.24
CA GLN A 83 -10.18 -8.02 -3.70
C GLN A 83 -11.10 -8.37 -2.52
N HIS A 84 -12.33 -8.66 -2.84
CA HIS A 84 -13.32 -9.12 -1.84
C HIS A 84 -12.78 -10.30 -1.03
N HIS A 85 -12.97 -10.26 0.28
CA HIS A 85 -12.39 -11.17 1.29
C HIS A 85 -10.87 -11.11 1.46
N ALA A 86 -10.16 -10.30 0.69
CA ALA A 86 -8.72 -10.20 0.84
C ALA A 86 -8.34 -9.36 2.05
N GLY A 87 -7.40 -9.86 2.82
CA GLY A 87 -6.81 -9.21 3.97
C GLY A 87 -5.48 -9.85 4.33
N ILE A 88 -4.82 -9.32 5.34
CA ILE A 88 -3.59 -9.91 5.86
C ILE A 88 -3.58 -9.81 7.38
N SER A 89 -3.34 -10.94 8.05
CA SER A 89 -3.26 -11.03 9.50
C SER A 89 -2.08 -10.25 10.07
N TRP A 90 -1.98 -10.17 11.37
CA TRP A 90 -0.91 -9.49 12.09
C TRP A 90 0.47 -9.95 11.64
N HIS A 91 1.31 -9.00 11.23
CA HIS A 91 2.68 -9.22 10.77
C HIS A 91 3.50 -7.94 10.95
N ASN A 92 4.79 -8.04 10.66
CA ASN A 92 5.67 -6.90 10.39
C ASN A 92 6.33 -7.10 9.03
N ASP A 93 6.97 -6.06 8.54
CA ASP A 93 7.58 -6.04 7.21
C ASP A 93 9.11 -6.23 7.24
N ILE A 94 9.64 -6.87 8.30
CA ILE A 94 11.08 -7.05 8.47
C ILE A 94 11.66 -7.80 7.27
N ALA A 95 12.59 -7.15 6.58
CA ALA A 95 13.43 -7.74 5.56
C ALA A 95 14.83 -7.12 5.63
N HIS A 96 15.85 -7.89 5.26
CA HIS A 96 17.26 -7.48 5.40
C HIS A 96 17.64 -6.28 4.53
N ASP A 97 16.92 -6.05 3.46
CA ASP A 97 17.18 -5.04 2.45
C ASP A 97 16.21 -3.84 2.50
N ARG A 98 15.28 -3.81 3.48
CA ARG A 98 14.25 -2.77 3.61
C ARG A 98 14.56 -1.80 4.74
N ALA A 99 14.48 -0.52 4.45
CA ALA A 99 14.54 0.55 5.43
C ALA A 99 13.15 0.87 6.01
N PHE A 100 12.11 0.87 5.17
CA PHE A 100 10.73 1.17 5.56
C PHE A 100 9.73 0.61 4.54
N GLY A 101 8.46 0.51 4.97
CA GLY A 101 7.31 0.33 4.11
C GLY A 101 6.42 1.56 4.12
N ALA A 102 5.78 1.88 2.99
CA ALA A 102 4.76 2.91 2.96
C ALA A 102 3.60 2.53 2.05
N THR A 103 2.40 2.95 2.43
CA THR A 103 1.15 2.67 1.70
C THR A 103 0.47 3.98 1.33
N LEU A 104 0.37 4.27 0.04
CA LEU A 104 -0.38 5.39 -0.51
C LEU A 104 -1.75 4.91 -0.99
N TYR A 105 -2.83 5.47 -0.43
CA TYR A 105 -4.19 5.10 -0.78
C TYR A 105 -4.70 5.79 -2.03
N LEU A 106 -5.37 5.01 -2.90
CA LEU A 106 -5.96 5.48 -4.15
C LEU A 106 -7.50 5.47 -4.15
N ASN A 107 -8.14 4.95 -3.11
CA ASN A 107 -9.60 4.95 -3.02
C ASN A 107 -10.13 6.38 -2.83
N ASP A 108 -10.99 6.85 -3.74
CA ASP A 108 -11.58 8.20 -3.66
C ASP A 108 -12.60 8.30 -2.53
N GLN A 109 -13.49 7.31 -2.43
CA GLN A 109 -14.47 7.19 -1.37
C GLN A 109 -14.43 5.77 -0.79
N TRP A 110 -14.46 5.68 0.53
CA TRP A 110 -14.45 4.40 1.23
C TRP A 110 -15.37 4.44 2.44
N HIS A 111 -16.33 3.54 2.48
CA HIS A 111 -17.24 3.42 3.61
C HIS A 111 -16.66 2.46 4.66
N PRO A 112 -16.87 2.70 5.95
CA PRO A 112 -16.42 1.79 7.01
C PRO A 112 -16.83 0.33 6.82
N ASP A 113 -18.04 0.08 6.33
CA ASP A 113 -18.56 -1.27 6.09
C ASP A 113 -17.84 -2.01 4.95
N ASN A 114 -17.05 -1.31 4.13
CA ASN A 114 -16.25 -1.94 3.09
C ASN A 114 -15.07 -2.77 3.65
N GLY A 115 -14.77 -2.67 4.95
CA GLY A 115 -13.62 -3.35 5.54
C GLY A 115 -12.29 -2.77 5.06
N GLY A 116 -11.26 -3.61 4.96
CA GLY A 116 -9.94 -3.16 4.48
C GLY A 116 -9.25 -2.16 5.41
N TRP A 117 -9.59 -2.15 6.68
CA TRP A 117 -8.99 -1.32 7.70
C TRP A 117 -7.52 -1.67 7.86
N PHE A 118 -6.65 -0.66 7.89
CA PHE A 118 -5.28 -0.83 8.34
C PHE A 118 -5.24 -0.61 9.85
N ILE A 119 -4.74 -1.60 10.58
CA ILE A 119 -4.65 -1.58 12.04
C ILE A 119 -3.20 -1.79 12.45
N TRP A 120 -2.71 -1.01 13.39
CA TRP A 120 -1.38 -1.18 13.98
C TRP A 120 -1.45 -1.04 15.49
N GLU A 121 -0.41 -1.52 16.16
CA GLU A 121 -0.25 -1.47 17.61
C GLU A 121 1.00 -0.65 17.96
N ASP A 122 0.90 0.21 18.95
CA ASP A 122 2.04 0.87 19.59
C ASP A 122 1.85 0.91 21.12
N ASP A 123 2.73 1.60 21.83
CA ASP A 123 2.70 1.71 23.30
C ASP A 123 1.40 2.34 23.84
N ASN A 124 0.62 3.03 23.02
CA ASN A 124 -0.66 3.65 23.37
C ASN A 124 -1.86 2.76 23.04
N GLY A 125 -1.65 1.59 22.43
CA GLY A 125 -2.66 0.60 22.09
C GLY A 125 -2.87 0.42 20.59
N TYR A 126 -4.09 0.03 20.22
CA TYR A 126 -4.44 -0.23 18.83
C TYR A 126 -4.98 1.03 18.16
N HIS A 127 -4.48 1.26 16.94
CA HIS A 127 -4.88 2.36 16.07
C HIS A 127 -5.41 1.81 14.77
N THR A 128 -6.29 2.56 14.11
CA THR A 128 -6.87 2.12 12.84
C THR A 128 -7.11 3.29 11.91
N ILE A 129 -7.03 3.01 10.61
CA ILE A 129 -7.37 3.96 9.56
C ILE A 129 -8.08 3.25 8.41
N LEU A 130 -9.06 3.96 7.83
CA LEU A 130 -9.71 3.57 6.58
C LEU A 130 -8.91 4.05 5.37
N PRO A 131 -9.02 3.35 4.24
CA PRO A 131 -8.58 3.88 2.96
C PRO A 131 -9.16 5.28 2.71
N LYS A 132 -8.27 6.24 2.43
CA LYS A 132 -8.63 7.63 2.11
C LYS A 132 -7.66 8.14 1.05
N LYS A 133 -8.18 8.68 -0.04
CA LYS A 133 -7.33 9.10 -1.17
C LYS A 133 -6.22 10.04 -0.75
N LYS A 134 -5.06 9.86 -1.37
CA LYS A 134 -3.82 10.63 -1.13
C LYS A 134 -3.29 10.55 0.30
N PHE A 135 -3.81 9.62 1.09
CA PHE A 135 -3.30 9.38 2.43
C PHE A 135 -2.11 8.42 2.35
N LEU A 136 -1.00 8.82 2.94
CA LEU A 136 0.23 8.04 3.01
C LEU A 136 0.48 7.58 4.44
N ILE A 137 0.64 6.29 4.62
CA ILE A 137 1.13 5.69 5.86
C ILE A 137 2.57 5.27 5.66
N ILE A 138 3.46 5.65 6.56
CA ILE A 138 4.85 5.19 6.57
C ILE A 138 5.09 4.43 7.87
N SER A 139 5.57 3.20 7.75
CA SER A 139 5.96 2.36 8.87
C SER A 139 7.45 2.04 8.80
N ASP A 140 8.09 1.96 9.96
CA ASP A 140 9.31 1.18 10.03
C ASP A 140 8.98 -0.31 9.86
N ASN A 141 9.97 -1.13 9.54
CA ASN A 141 9.73 -2.55 9.24
C ASN A 141 9.35 -3.38 10.48
N TYR A 142 9.50 -2.82 11.68
CA TYR A 142 9.23 -3.52 12.95
C TYR A 142 7.81 -3.35 13.44
N GLN A 143 7.06 -2.37 12.91
CA GLN A 143 5.72 -2.07 13.35
C GLN A 143 4.76 -3.23 13.05
N HIS A 144 4.20 -3.83 14.10
CA HIS A 144 3.13 -4.83 13.95
C HIS A 144 1.86 -4.18 13.42
N HIS A 145 1.31 -4.78 12.38
CA HIS A 145 0.08 -4.29 11.73
C HIS A 145 -0.66 -5.40 10.99
N CYS A 146 -1.89 -5.11 10.60
CA CYS A 146 -2.71 -5.98 9.77
C CYS A 146 -3.62 -5.18 8.85
N VAL A 147 -4.24 -5.85 7.87
CA VAL A 147 -5.32 -5.31 7.05
C VAL A 147 -6.52 -6.23 7.18
N THR A 148 -7.64 -5.71 7.68
CA THR A 148 -8.87 -6.50 7.79
C THR A 148 -9.39 -6.90 6.40
N PRO A 149 -10.16 -7.99 6.30
CA PRO A 149 -10.74 -8.40 5.03
C PRO A 149 -11.57 -7.28 4.39
N VAL A 150 -11.44 -7.14 3.07
CA VAL A 150 -12.27 -6.25 2.26
C VAL A 150 -13.65 -6.87 2.12
N ALA A 151 -14.68 -6.24 2.66
CA ALA A 151 -16.05 -6.73 2.59
C ALA A 151 -16.76 -6.35 1.28
N MET A 152 -16.46 -5.17 0.73
CA MET A 152 -17.03 -4.68 -0.54
C MET A 152 -16.02 -3.81 -1.30
N GLY A 153 -16.07 -3.90 -2.64
CA GLY A 153 -15.21 -3.13 -3.53
C GLY A 153 -13.78 -3.64 -3.61
N PHE A 154 -12.87 -2.79 -4.03
CA PHE A 154 -11.44 -3.06 -4.13
C PHE A 154 -10.66 -2.03 -3.32
N ARG A 155 -9.84 -2.49 -2.41
CA ARG A 155 -8.90 -1.61 -1.70
C ARG A 155 -7.66 -1.42 -2.56
N CYS A 156 -7.52 -0.23 -3.13
CA CYS A 156 -6.45 0.11 -4.07
C CYS A 156 -5.39 0.98 -3.38
N THR A 157 -4.14 0.54 -3.48
CA THR A 157 -3.01 1.26 -2.91
C THR A 157 -1.80 1.21 -3.84
N ILE A 158 -0.88 2.15 -3.67
CA ILE A 158 0.51 1.97 -4.10
C ILE A 158 1.31 1.61 -2.85
N GLN A 159 1.90 0.43 -2.87
CA GLN A 159 2.86 0.01 -1.87
C GLN A 159 4.25 0.49 -2.27
N ILE A 160 4.95 1.11 -1.34
CA ILE A 160 6.27 1.70 -1.54
C ILE A 160 7.24 1.01 -0.57
N TRP A 161 8.33 0.48 -1.12
CA TRP A 161 9.40 -0.08 -0.33
C TRP A 161 10.66 0.77 -0.46
N GLY A 162 11.16 1.28 0.66
CA GLY A 162 12.46 1.93 0.71
C GLY A 162 13.54 0.88 0.97
N LEU A 163 14.48 0.74 0.05
CA LEU A 163 15.58 -0.21 0.14
C LEU A 163 16.83 0.44 0.77
N LEU A 164 17.66 -0.37 1.47
CA LEU A 164 18.91 0.03 2.11
C LEU A 164 20.08 0.12 1.14
#